data_59bd0a8d24e693d309d18f4c1016418e
#
_entry.id   59bd0a8d24e693d309d18f4c1016418e
#
_cell.length_a   1.000
_cell.length_b   1.000
_cell.length_c   1.000
_cell.angle_alpha   90.00
_cell.angle_beta   90.00
_cell.angle_gamma   90.00
#
_symmetry.space_group_name_H-M   'P 1'
#
loop_
_entity.id
_entity.type
_entity.pdbx_description
1 polymer ?
#
loop_
_entity_poly.entity_id
_entity_poly.type
_entity_poly.pdbx_seq_one_letter_code
_entity_poly.pdbx_strand_id
1 'polypeptide(L)'
;ISPEIEIAKSIQRKLAAPGAFDNVPFANNKIRLLEILVNDNCPLINIKLKDLTKKFPKLEANILGVIRNEKLCILKKNDVMQKSDKAYVIINASQMELTLSAFGHNEKIANKILIIGGGNIGFNLAKNIEESFESARIKIIEKNKDRAEFIAGELNNSIIINGNGLDEDILEEINLEEVETVLALTNDDEDNLMVSVLVEKFSK
;
A
#
# COMPACT_ATOMS: atom_id res chain seq x y z
N ILE A 1 12.64 2.69 -19.58
CA ILE A 1 11.91 2.60 -18.31
C ILE A 1 12.35 1.31 -17.65
N SER A 2 12.95 1.38 -16.45
CA SER A 2 13.35 0.20 -15.70
C SER A 2 12.10 -0.41 -15.03
N PRO A 3 11.83 -1.70 -15.23
CA PRO A 3 10.71 -2.38 -14.58
C PRO A 3 10.74 -2.26 -13.06
N GLU A 4 11.93 -2.32 -12.46
CA GLU A 4 12.12 -2.25 -11.01
C GLU A 4 11.67 -0.90 -10.42
N ILE A 5 11.92 0.19 -11.15
CA ILE A 5 11.47 1.53 -10.76
C ILE A 5 9.93 1.62 -10.79
N GLU A 6 9.29 1.05 -11.81
CA GLU A 6 7.83 1.07 -11.90
C GLU A 6 7.17 0.16 -10.85
N ILE A 7 7.79 -0.97 -10.51
CA ILE A 7 7.35 -1.83 -9.40
C ILE A 7 7.48 -1.07 -8.08
N ALA A 8 8.61 -0.43 -7.80
CA ALA A 8 8.80 0.37 -6.60
C ALA A 8 7.76 1.48 -6.46
N LYS A 9 7.45 2.21 -7.55
CA LYS A 9 6.38 3.22 -7.57
C LYS A 9 5.00 2.61 -7.35
N SER A 10 4.74 1.41 -7.88
CA SER A 10 3.46 0.72 -7.66
C SER A 10 3.28 0.34 -6.19
N ILE A 11 4.32 -0.20 -5.55
CA ILE A 11 4.29 -0.51 -4.12
C ILE A 11 4.10 0.76 -3.29
N GLN A 12 4.85 1.83 -3.58
CA GLN A 12 4.69 3.13 -2.90
C GLN A 12 3.26 3.66 -2.99
N ARG A 13 2.62 3.56 -4.17
CA ARG A 13 1.21 3.97 -4.34
C ARG A 13 0.25 3.18 -3.47
N LYS A 14 0.48 1.87 -3.31
CA LYS A 14 -0.33 1.01 -2.42
C LYS A 14 -0.14 1.38 -0.96
N LEU A 15 1.10 1.65 -0.53
CA LEU A 15 1.39 2.12 0.83
C LEU A 15 0.74 3.48 1.13
N ALA A 16 0.64 4.36 0.14
CA ALA A 16 0.02 5.68 0.27
C ALA A 16 -1.52 5.65 0.34
N ALA A 17 -2.16 4.52 0.06
CA ALA A 17 -3.61 4.37 0.05
C ALA A 17 -4.01 3.01 0.66
N PRO A 18 -3.78 2.80 1.97
CA PRO A 18 -4.17 1.57 2.63
C PRO A 18 -5.69 1.36 2.51
N GLY A 19 -6.09 0.13 2.16
CA GLY A 19 -7.49 -0.18 1.84
C GLY A 19 -7.86 -0.06 0.36
N ALA A 20 -7.05 0.58 -0.50
CA ALA A 20 -7.20 0.50 -1.94
C ALA A 20 -6.32 -0.62 -2.53
N PHE A 21 -6.89 -1.43 -3.43
CA PHE A 21 -6.12 -2.43 -4.19
C PHE A 21 -5.18 -1.77 -5.20
N ASP A 22 -5.63 -0.68 -5.80
CA ASP A 22 -4.82 0.13 -6.71
C ASP A 22 -5.14 1.61 -6.58
N ASN A 23 -4.15 2.44 -6.89
CA ASN A 23 -4.18 3.89 -6.80
C ASN A 23 -3.39 4.49 -7.96
N VAL A 24 -4.10 4.78 -9.06
CA VAL A 24 -3.49 5.29 -10.29
C VAL A 24 -3.61 6.81 -10.36
N PRO A 25 -2.49 7.53 -10.43
CA PRO A 25 -2.51 9.00 -10.54
C PRO A 25 -2.76 9.48 -11.97
N PHE A 26 -3.51 10.57 -12.10
CA PHE A 26 -3.75 11.31 -13.32
C PHE A 26 -3.55 12.82 -13.11
N ALA A 27 -3.45 13.57 -14.21
CA ALA A 27 -3.39 15.03 -14.21
C ALA A 27 -2.34 15.58 -13.20
N ASN A 28 -1.09 15.13 -13.29
CA ASN A 28 0.00 15.53 -12.39
C ASN A 28 -0.36 15.31 -10.91
N ASN A 29 -0.85 14.13 -10.58
CA ASN A 29 -1.26 13.71 -9.24
C ASN A 29 -2.49 14.43 -8.64
N LYS A 30 -3.19 15.28 -9.39
CA LYS A 30 -4.38 15.97 -8.89
C LYS A 30 -5.61 15.07 -8.80
N ILE A 31 -5.69 14.07 -9.68
CA ILE A 31 -6.81 13.12 -9.77
C ILE A 31 -6.27 11.71 -9.48
N ARG A 32 -7.06 10.90 -8.81
CA ARG A 32 -6.77 9.49 -8.52
C ARG A 32 -7.90 8.61 -9.01
N LEU A 33 -7.54 7.49 -9.63
CA LEU A 33 -8.44 6.36 -9.83
C LEU A 33 -8.09 5.32 -8.78
N LEU A 34 -9.05 5.00 -7.94
CA LEU A 34 -8.90 3.99 -6.89
C LEU A 34 -9.67 2.73 -7.28
N GLU A 35 -9.08 1.58 -7.00
CA GLU A 35 -9.79 0.30 -6.94
C GLU A 35 -9.97 -0.07 -5.45
N ILE A 36 -11.21 -0.07 -4.95
CA ILE A 36 -11.52 -0.28 -3.53
C ILE A 36 -12.43 -1.50 -3.39
N LEU A 37 -12.06 -2.42 -2.50
CA LEU A 37 -12.92 -3.55 -2.14
C LEU A 37 -14.07 -3.08 -1.23
N VAL A 38 -15.28 -3.41 -1.61
CA VAL A 38 -16.47 -3.24 -0.78
C VAL A 38 -16.55 -4.42 0.20
N ASN A 39 -16.01 -4.25 1.39
CA ASN A 39 -16.03 -5.25 2.47
C ASN A 39 -17.30 -5.15 3.35
N ASP A 40 -17.45 -6.02 4.34
CA ASP A 40 -18.61 -6.04 5.24
C ASP A 40 -18.79 -4.74 6.04
N ASN A 41 -17.71 -4.05 6.31
CA ASN A 41 -17.71 -2.81 7.10
C ASN A 41 -17.95 -1.55 6.24
N CYS A 42 -18.16 -1.71 4.92
CA CYS A 42 -18.35 -0.58 4.03
C CYS A 42 -19.71 0.12 4.28
N PRO A 43 -19.72 1.38 4.74
CA PRO A 43 -20.96 2.12 5.01
C PRO A 43 -21.82 2.39 3.77
N LEU A 44 -21.24 2.21 2.56
CA LEU A 44 -21.92 2.49 1.29
C LEU A 44 -22.72 1.29 0.74
N ILE A 45 -22.62 0.11 1.38
CA ILE A 45 -23.36 -1.08 0.95
C ILE A 45 -24.89 -0.79 1.01
N ASN A 46 -25.59 -1.27 -0.02
CA ASN A 46 -27.04 -1.17 -0.15
C ASN A 46 -27.62 0.27 -0.18
N ILE A 47 -26.75 1.28 -0.36
CA ILE A 47 -27.19 2.66 -0.57
C ILE A 47 -27.27 2.90 -2.08
N LYS A 48 -28.40 3.45 -2.57
CA LYS A 48 -28.52 3.85 -3.96
C LYS A 48 -27.53 4.97 -4.29
N LEU A 49 -26.88 4.91 -5.44
CA LEU A 49 -25.86 5.91 -5.82
C LEU A 49 -26.41 7.33 -5.74
N LYS A 50 -27.67 7.57 -6.12
CA LYS A 50 -28.32 8.89 -6.02
C LYS A 50 -28.42 9.46 -4.60
N ASP A 51 -28.36 8.59 -3.57
CA ASP A 51 -28.51 8.97 -2.18
C ASP A 51 -27.16 9.13 -1.46
N LEU A 52 -26.05 8.79 -2.12
CA LEU A 52 -24.70 8.91 -1.56
C LEU A 52 -24.35 10.36 -1.19
N THR A 53 -24.64 11.32 -2.05
CA THR A 53 -24.37 12.74 -1.81
C THR A 53 -25.14 13.28 -0.59
N LYS A 54 -26.31 12.73 -0.29
CA LYS A 54 -27.07 13.10 0.92
C LYS A 54 -26.42 12.57 2.18
N LYS A 55 -25.92 11.33 2.14
CA LYS A 55 -25.26 10.68 3.30
C LYS A 55 -23.83 11.17 3.53
N PHE A 56 -23.13 11.47 2.45
CA PHE A 56 -21.73 11.91 2.45
C PHE A 56 -21.59 13.22 1.68
N PRO A 57 -22.11 14.33 2.20
CA PRO A 57 -22.19 15.60 1.46
C PRO A 57 -20.84 16.23 1.15
N LYS A 58 -19.78 15.84 1.86
CA LYS A 58 -18.41 16.32 1.66
C LYS A 58 -17.58 15.42 0.73
N LEU A 59 -18.13 14.27 0.32
CA LEU A 59 -17.43 13.32 -0.52
C LEU A 59 -17.54 13.72 -1.98
N GLU A 60 -16.43 14.14 -2.56
CA GLU A 60 -16.30 14.46 -3.99
C GLU A 60 -15.68 13.26 -4.73
N ALA A 61 -16.49 12.22 -4.91
CA ALA A 61 -16.07 10.98 -5.55
C ALA A 61 -17.06 10.56 -6.64
N ASN A 62 -16.53 10.12 -7.79
CA ASN A 62 -17.32 9.56 -8.87
C ASN A 62 -17.08 8.06 -8.98
N ILE A 63 -18.09 7.26 -8.67
CA ILE A 63 -18.07 5.82 -8.84
C ILE A 63 -18.35 5.53 -10.32
N LEU A 64 -17.33 5.01 -11.02
CA LEU A 64 -17.45 4.68 -12.46
C LEU A 64 -18.20 3.38 -12.68
N GLY A 65 -18.00 2.41 -11.80
CA GLY A 65 -18.58 1.09 -11.87
C GLY A 65 -17.94 0.15 -10.86
N VAL A 66 -18.34 -1.09 -10.91
CA VAL A 66 -17.78 -2.14 -10.06
C VAL A 66 -17.45 -3.38 -10.88
N ILE A 67 -16.45 -4.15 -10.44
CA ILE A 67 -16.31 -5.54 -10.87
C ILE A 67 -17.06 -6.39 -9.85
N ARG A 68 -18.06 -7.11 -10.34
CA ARG A 68 -18.90 -8.04 -9.58
C ARG A 68 -18.90 -9.38 -10.27
N ASN A 69 -18.51 -10.45 -9.58
CA ASN A 69 -18.40 -11.81 -10.16
C ASN A 69 -17.59 -11.79 -11.47
N GLU A 70 -16.40 -11.14 -11.42
CA GLU A 70 -15.46 -11.00 -12.56
C GLU A 70 -16.02 -10.24 -13.78
N LYS A 71 -17.17 -9.57 -13.65
CA LYS A 71 -17.79 -8.78 -14.72
C LYS A 71 -17.85 -7.31 -14.35
N LEU A 72 -17.47 -6.46 -15.31
CA LEU A 72 -17.62 -5.01 -15.18
C LEU A 72 -19.12 -4.62 -15.24
N CYS A 73 -19.59 -3.96 -14.19
CA CYS A 73 -20.94 -3.45 -14.05
C CYS A 73 -20.88 -1.93 -13.93
N ILE A 74 -21.44 -1.21 -14.91
CA ILE A 74 -21.61 0.24 -14.84
C ILE A 74 -22.86 0.53 -14.02
N LEU A 75 -22.69 1.11 -12.85
CA LEU A 75 -23.80 1.38 -11.93
C LEU A 75 -24.60 2.63 -12.35
N LYS A 76 -25.90 2.53 -12.30
CA LYS A 76 -26.85 3.62 -12.52
C LYS A 76 -27.29 4.23 -11.19
N LYS A 77 -27.93 5.39 -11.23
CA LYS A 77 -28.35 6.16 -10.05
C LYS A 77 -29.20 5.38 -9.01
N ASN A 78 -29.94 4.37 -9.43
CA ASN A 78 -30.78 3.54 -8.54
C ASN A 78 -30.08 2.23 -8.11
N ASP A 79 -28.93 1.92 -8.67
CA ASP A 79 -28.17 0.71 -8.32
C ASP A 79 -27.45 0.90 -6.99
N VAL A 80 -27.05 -0.20 -6.39
CA VAL A 80 -26.34 -0.27 -5.13
C VAL A 80 -25.03 -1.04 -5.28
N MET A 81 -24.03 -0.68 -4.50
CA MET A 81 -22.85 -1.52 -4.30
C MET A 81 -23.17 -2.68 -3.37
N GLN A 82 -22.52 -3.81 -3.59
CA GLN A 82 -22.68 -5.03 -2.82
C GLN A 82 -21.36 -5.46 -2.21
N LYS A 83 -21.41 -6.28 -1.17
CA LYS A 83 -20.22 -6.96 -0.63
C LYS A 83 -19.45 -7.67 -1.74
N SER A 84 -18.14 -7.61 -1.65
CA SER A 84 -17.17 -8.18 -2.60
C SER A 84 -17.11 -7.51 -3.97
N ASP A 85 -17.84 -6.40 -4.19
CA ASP A 85 -17.61 -5.55 -5.35
C ASP A 85 -16.22 -4.93 -5.26
N LYS A 86 -15.50 -4.85 -6.38
CA LYS A 86 -14.33 -4.00 -6.53
C LYS A 86 -14.77 -2.69 -7.20
N ALA A 87 -14.88 -1.64 -6.43
CA ALA A 87 -15.37 -0.34 -6.91
C ALA A 87 -14.23 0.48 -7.54
N TYR A 88 -14.48 1.00 -8.73
CA TYR A 88 -13.61 1.95 -9.41
C TYR A 88 -14.11 3.37 -9.18
N VAL A 89 -13.31 4.17 -8.49
CA VAL A 89 -13.69 5.49 -8.01
C VAL A 89 -12.69 6.54 -8.47
N ILE A 90 -13.17 7.60 -9.13
CA ILE A 90 -12.34 8.77 -9.46
C ILE A 90 -12.56 9.85 -8.40
N ILE A 91 -11.45 10.38 -7.89
CA ILE A 91 -11.44 11.40 -6.85
C ILE A 91 -10.43 12.51 -7.15
N ASN A 92 -10.59 13.65 -6.50
CA ASN A 92 -9.49 14.58 -6.28
C ASN A 92 -8.51 13.94 -5.26
N ALA A 93 -7.21 14.10 -5.46
CA ALA A 93 -6.20 13.52 -4.57
C ALA A 93 -6.35 13.94 -3.10
N SER A 94 -6.86 15.16 -2.85
CA SER A 94 -7.17 15.65 -1.50
C SER A 94 -8.35 14.95 -0.81
N GLN A 95 -9.14 14.17 -1.55
CA GLN A 95 -10.28 13.42 -1.04
C GLN A 95 -9.95 11.95 -0.70
N MET A 96 -8.67 11.56 -0.77
CA MET A 96 -8.24 10.18 -0.59
C MET A 96 -8.71 9.59 0.75
N GLU A 97 -8.32 10.21 1.84
CA GLU A 97 -8.65 9.76 3.20
C GLU A 97 -10.16 9.71 3.43
N LEU A 98 -10.88 10.76 3.03
CA LEU A 98 -12.34 10.82 3.16
C LEU A 98 -13.03 9.73 2.34
N THR A 99 -12.52 9.44 1.14
CA THR A 99 -13.06 8.39 0.26
C THR A 99 -12.84 7.01 0.87
N LEU A 100 -11.61 6.70 1.30
CA LEU A 100 -11.28 5.41 1.92
C LEU A 100 -12.13 5.21 3.18
N SER A 101 -12.24 6.23 4.03
CA SER A 101 -13.09 6.18 5.22
C SER A 101 -14.58 5.97 4.88
N ALA A 102 -15.10 6.61 3.83
CA ALA A 102 -16.47 6.39 3.37
C ALA A 102 -16.71 4.94 2.89
N PHE A 103 -15.68 4.27 2.37
CA PHE A 103 -15.72 2.86 2.02
C PHE A 103 -15.46 1.91 3.20
N GLY A 104 -15.21 2.45 4.41
CA GLY A 104 -14.98 1.67 5.63
C GLY A 104 -13.51 1.33 5.88
N HIS A 105 -12.59 1.95 5.14
CA HIS A 105 -11.14 1.81 5.29
C HIS A 105 -10.61 3.00 6.09
N ASN A 106 -10.18 2.72 7.33
CA ASN A 106 -9.63 3.73 8.24
C ASN A 106 -8.20 3.39 8.67
N GLU A 107 -7.54 2.54 7.90
CA GLU A 107 -6.17 2.13 8.12
C GLU A 107 -5.25 3.35 7.94
N LYS A 108 -4.31 3.52 8.86
CA LYS A 108 -3.32 4.59 8.78
C LYS A 108 -2.22 4.23 7.76
N ILE A 109 -1.67 5.24 7.12
CA ILE A 109 -0.44 5.06 6.32
C ILE A 109 0.67 4.62 7.26
N ALA A 110 1.33 3.51 6.90
CA ALA A 110 2.43 2.97 7.69
C ALA A 110 3.63 3.94 7.66
N ASN A 111 4.13 4.25 8.84
CA ASN A 111 5.33 5.08 9.01
C ASN A 111 6.56 4.25 9.39
N LYS A 112 6.39 3.09 9.98
CA LYS A 112 7.50 2.19 10.37
C LYS A 112 7.50 0.99 9.43
N ILE A 113 8.40 1.01 8.46
CA ILE A 113 8.44 0.07 7.34
C ILE A 113 9.73 -0.75 7.42
N LEU A 114 9.59 -2.07 7.35
CA LEU A 114 10.70 -3.00 7.18
C LEU A 114 10.71 -3.51 5.74
N ILE A 115 11.83 -3.35 5.05
CA ILE A 115 12.08 -3.91 3.72
C ILE A 115 13.10 -5.04 3.86
N ILE A 116 12.77 -6.22 3.39
CA ILE A 116 13.68 -7.37 3.34
C ILE A 116 14.08 -7.58 1.89
N GLY A 117 15.36 -7.29 1.61
CA GLY A 117 15.95 -7.25 0.28
C GLY A 117 16.24 -5.83 -0.19
N GLY A 118 17.52 -5.45 -0.15
CA GLY A 118 18.06 -4.17 -0.65
C GLY A 118 18.42 -4.16 -2.14
N GLY A 119 17.80 -5.05 -2.93
CA GLY A 119 17.96 -5.08 -4.38
C GLY A 119 17.47 -3.79 -5.05
N ASN A 120 17.34 -3.80 -6.38
CA ASN A 120 16.94 -2.59 -7.12
C ASN A 120 15.54 -2.11 -6.74
N ILE A 121 14.59 -3.03 -6.48
CA ILE A 121 13.23 -2.66 -6.08
C ILE A 121 13.24 -2.06 -4.67
N GLY A 122 13.82 -2.77 -3.68
CA GLY A 122 13.84 -2.31 -2.28
C GLY A 122 14.55 -0.98 -2.11
N PHE A 123 15.71 -0.81 -2.75
CA PHE A 123 16.46 0.44 -2.76
C PHE A 123 15.67 1.62 -3.36
N ASN A 124 15.11 1.45 -4.58
CA ASN A 124 14.31 2.51 -5.21
C ASN A 124 13.04 2.83 -4.42
N LEU A 125 12.42 1.81 -3.82
CA LEU A 125 11.25 2.02 -2.96
C LEU A 125 11.61 2.85 -1.72
N ALA A 126 12.68 2.49 -1.00
CA ALA A 126 13.14 3.23 0.17
C ALA A 126 13.44 4.68 -0.19
N LYS A 127 14.18 4.92 -1.27
CA LYS A 127 14.50 6.27 -1.77
C LYS A 127 13.24 7.08 -2.07
N ASN A 128 12.27 6.50 -2.79
CA ASN A 128 11.00 7.16 -3.09
C ASN A 128 10.19 7.49 -1.83
N ILE A 129 10.23 6.60 -0.82
CA ILE A 129 9.53 6.83 0.46
C ILE A 129 10.22 7.95 1.24
N GLU A 130 11.55 7.95 1.36
CA GLU A 130 12.29 9.04 2.01
C GLU A 130 12.00 10.41 1.39
N GLU A 131 11.90 10.48 0.06
CA GLU A 131 11.60 11.72 -0.67
C GLU A 131 10.14 12.19 -0.50
N SER A 132 9.21 11.27 -0.25
CA SER A 132 7.77 11.57 -0.26
C SER A 132 7.14 11.66 1.13
N PHE A 133 7.73 11.01 2.14
CA PHE A 133 7.17 10.87 3.48
C PHE A 133 8.22 11.17 4.55
N GLU A 134 8.32 12.41 4.99
CA GLU A 134 9.32 12.87 5.99
C GLU A 134 9.23 12.11 7.32
N SER A 135 8.05 11.61 7.69
CA SER A 135 7.83 10.87 8.94
C SER A 135 8.15 9.38 8.85
N ALA A 136 8.37 8.85 7.64
CA ALA A 136 8.63 7.44 7.46
C ALA A 136 9.99 7.02 8.04
N ARG A 137 9.99 5.91 8.76
CA ARG A 137 11.18 5.25 9.30
C ARG A 137 11.33 3.90 8.63
N ILE A 138 12.38 3.75 7.86
CA ILE A 138 12.63 2.56 7.05
C ILE A 138 13.80 1.80 7.65
N LYS A 139 13.62 0.50 7.84
CA LYS A 139 14.71 -0.45 8.06
C LYS A 139 14.81 -1.36 6.84
N ILE A 140 16.03 -1.66 6.41
CA ILE A 140 16.29 -2.56 5.28
C ILE A 140 17.22 -3.66 5.74
N ILE A 141 16.82 -4.92 5.57
CA ILE A 141 17.71 -6.08 5.73
C ILE A 141 18.27 -6.44 4.36
N GLU A 142 19.60 -6.47 4.23
CA GLU A 142 20.29 -6.89 3.01
C GLU A 142 21.38 -7.91 3.33
N LYS A 143 21.30 -9.08 2.67
CA LYS A 143 22.21 -10.21 2.92
C LYS A 143 23.63 -9.96 2.37
N ASN A 144 23.73 -9.29 1.22
CA ASN A 144 25.02 -8.99 0.62
C ASN A 144 25.63 -7.74 1.27
N LYS A 145 26.81 -7.91 1.86
CA LYS A 145 27.52 -6.86 2.60
C LYS A 145 27.86 -5.65 1.72
N ASP A 146 28.44 -5.86 0.54
CA ASP A 146 28.82 -4.77 -0.35
C ASP A 146 27.59 -3.96 -0.80
N ARG A 147 26.47 -4.65 -1.02
CA ARG A 147 25.20 -4.01 -1.35
C ARG A 147 24.62 -3.23 -0.17
N ALA A 148 24.68 -3.77 1.04
CA ALA A 148 24.26 -3.09 2.25
C ALA A 148 25.06 -1.80 2.49
N GLU A 149 26.38 -1.86 2.34
CA GLU A 149 27.27 -0.69 2.42
C GLU A 149 26.95 0.37 1.35
N PHE A 150 26.72 -0.06 0.10
CA PHE A 150 26.30 0.84 -0.96
C PHE A 150 25.00 1.57 -0.62
N ILE A 151 23.97 0.83 -0.21
CA ILE A 151 22.66 1.40 0.13
C ILE A 151 22.76 2.36 1.31
N ALA A 152 23.55 2.02 2.33
CA ALA A 152 23.78 2.88 3.48
C ALA A 152 24.46 4.22 3.11
N GLY A 153 25.25 4.24 2.03
CA GLY A 153 25.85 5.46 1.51
C GLY A 153 24.90 6.33 0.69
N GLU A 154 23.85 5.75 0.13
CA GLU A 154 22.91 6.43 -0.80
C GLU A 154 21.60 6.90 -0.14
N LEU A 155 21.18 6.28 0.97
CA LEU A 155 19.97 6.63 1.71
C LEU A 155 20.31 7.49 2.93
N ASN A 156 19.45 8.47 3.25
CA ASN A 156 19.75 9.46 4.29
C ASN A 156 19.10 9.11 5.64
N ASN A 157 17.91 8.51 5.63
CA ASN A 157 17.08 8.33 6.83
C ASN A 157 16.76 6.87 7.12
N SER A 158 17.18 5.94 6.24
CA SER A 158 16.94 4.50 6.40
C SER A 158 18.05 3.84 7.20
N ILE A 159 17.69 2.88 8.03
CA ILE A 159 18.62 2.03 8.78
C ILE A 159 18.87 0.76 7.96
N ILE A 160 20.13 0.49 7.65
CA ILE A 160 20.50 -0.70 6.87
C ILE A 160 21.13 -1.72 7.82
N ILE A 161 20.61 -2.95 7.75
CA ILE A 161 21.05 -4.08 8.56
C ILE A 161 21.61 -5.13 7.60
N ASN A 162 22.90 -5.43 7.76
CA ASN A 162 23.50 -6.50 6.96
C ASN A 162 23.21 -7.85 7.60
N GLY A 163 22.38 -8.65 6.95
CA GLY A 163 21.98 -9.96 7.45
C GLY A 163 20.99 -10.70 6.59
N ASN A 164 20.63 -11.89 7.01
CA ASN A 164 19.62 -12.70 6.33
C ASN A 164 18.23 -12.43 6.96
N GLY A 165 17.26 -12.05 6.15
CA GLY A 165 15.88 -11.82 6.60
C GLY A 165 15.12 -13.06 7.12
N LEU A 166 15.70 -14.25 6.95
CA LEU A 166 15.20 -15.51 7.53
C LEU A 166 15.84 -15.85 8.88
N ASP A 167 16.79 -15.04 9.37
CA ASP A 167 17.44 -15.22 10.64
C ASP A 167 16.58 -14.65 11.77
N GLU A 168 16.14 -15.54 12.68
CA GLU A 168 15.25 -15.15 13.79
C GLU A 168 15.95 -14.15 14.73
N ASP A 169 17.26 -14.30 14.98
CA ASP A 169 18.02 -13.39 15.85
C ASP A 169 18.01 -11.94 15.29
N ILE A 170 18.14 -11.80 13.97
CA ILE A 170 18.07 -10.49 13.28
C ILE A 170 16.66 -9.90 13.38
N LEU A 171 15.64 -10.73 13.20
CA LEU A 171 14.24 -10.28 13.29
C LEU A 171 13.86 -9.86 14.72
N GLU A 172 14.39 -10.54 15.75
CA GLU A 172 14.22 -10.15 17.14
C GLU A 172 14.92 -8.82 17.46
N GLU A 173 16.17 -8.62 16.98
CA GLU A 173 16.92 -7.37 17.18
C GLU A 173 16.20 -6.14 16.56
N ILE A 174 15.46 -6.35 15.48
CA ILE A 174 14.74 -5.27 14.79
C ILE A 174 13.55 -4.76 15.61
N ASN A 175 13.07 -5.50 16.60
CA ASN A 175 11.84 -5.21 17.33
C ASN A 175 10.61 -5.12 16.39
N LEU A 176 10.23 -6.27 15.85
CA LEU A 176 9.12 -6.37 14.87
C LEU A 176 7.78 -5.86 15.41
N GLU A 177 7.57 -5.86 16.74
CA GLU A 177 6.34 -5.32 17.36
C GLU A 177 6.13 -3.82 17.04
N GLU A 178 7.20 -3.10 16.75
CA GLU A 178 7.11 -1.69 16.36
C GLU A 178 6.92 -1.48 14.86
N VAL A 179 7.09 -2.51 14.04
CA VAL A 179 6.96 -2.42 12.58
C VAL A 179 5.49 -2.46 12.18
N GLU A 180 5.06 -1.52 11.37
CA GLU A 180 3.67 -1.40 10.90
C GLU A 180 3.46 -2.12 9.56
N THR A 181 4.52 -2.25 8.76
CA THR A 181 4.46 -2.93 7.44
C THR A 181 5.79 -3.59 7.13
N VAL A 182 5.74 -4.83 6.66
CA VAL A 182 6.89 -5.57 6.16
C VAL A 182 6.73 -5.84 4.68
N LEU A 183 7.80 -5.64 3.92
CA LEU A 183 7.87 -5.86 2.48
C LEU A 183 9.01 -6.81 2.17
N ALA A 184 8.69 -8.03 1.78
CA ALA A 184 9.66 -9.01 1.30
C ALA A 184 9.91 -8.79 -0.20
N LEU A 185 11.09 -8.28 -0.53
CA LEU A 185 11.48 -7.84 -1.87
C LEU A 185 12.84 -8.44 -2.29
N THR A 186 13.10 -9.67 -1.87
CA THR A 186 14.28 -10.41 -2.33
C THR A 186 14.09 -10.86 -3.78
N ASN A 187 15.13 -11.40 -4.38
CA ASN A 187 15.08 -12.00 -5.71
C ASN A 187 14.63 -13.48 -5.70
N ASP A 188 14.21 -13.99 -4.55
CA ASP A 188 13.77 -15.36 -4.36
C ASP A 188 12.34 -15.39 -3.81
N ASP A 189 11.42 -16.00 -4.55
CA ASP A 189 9.99 -16.04 -4.19
C ASP A 189 9.75 -16.94 -2.97
N GLU A 190 10.55 -17.99 -2.79
CA GLU A 190 10.46 -18.89 -1.62
C GLU A 190 10.91 -18.16 -0.36
N ASP A 191 12.04 -17.43 -0.42
CA ASP A 191 12.50 -16.57 0.66
C ASP A 191 11.46 -15.52 1.04
N ASN A 192 10.84 -14.86 0.05
CA ASN A 192 9.80 -13.86 0.27
C ASN A 192 8.57 -14.44 0.99
N LEU A 193 8.15 -15.65 0.60
CA LEU A 193 7.06 -16.34 1.27
C LEU A 193 7.43 -16.74 2.70
N MET A 194 8.60 -17.34 2.90
CA MET A 194 9.08 -17.78 4.21
C MET A 194 9.21 -16.61 5.20
N VAL A 195 9.79 -15.49 4.75
CA VAL A 195 9.89 -14.27 5.54
C VAL A 195 8.50 -13.78 5.96
N SER A 196 7.54 -13.77 5.04
CA SER A 196 6.16 -13.32 5.35
C SER A 196 5.51 -14.16 6.45
N VAL A 197 5.72 -15.48 6.42
CA VAL A 197 5.24 -16.41 7.46
C VAL A 197 5.96 -16.20 8.80
N LEU A 198 7.30 -16.01 8.78
CA LEU A 198 8.07 -15.75 9.99
C LEU A 198 7.64 -14.45 10.66
N VAL A 199 7.51 -13.36 9.90
CA VAL A 199 7.08 -12.06 10.42
C VAL A 199 5.71 -12.15 11.08
N GLU A 200 4.77 -12.89 10.50
CA GLU A 200 3.44 -13.10 11.10
C GLU A 200 3.54 -13.80 12.47
N LYS A 201 4.50 -14.71 12.64
CA LYS A 201 4.75 -15.40 13.92
C LYS A 201 5.24 -14.44 15.01
N PHE A 202 6.07 -13.46 14.67
CA PHE A 202 6.67 -12.49 15.60
C PHE A 202 5.82 -11.22 15.81
N SER A 203 4.82 -10.98 15.00
CA SER A 203 3.97 -9.77 15.09
C SER A 203 2.72 -9.93 15.99
N LYS A 204 2.66 -11.00 16.80
CA LYS A 204 1.52 -11.33 17.70
C LYS A 204 1.74 -10.87 19.12
#